data_1141f6bea74dde2fdca33c8f84355bcf
#
_entry.id   1141f6bea74dde2fdca33c8f84355bcf
#
_cell.length_a   1.000
_cell.length_b   1.000
_cell.length_c   1.000
_cell.angle_alpha   90.00
_cell.angle_beta   90.00
_cell.angle_gamma   90.00
#
_symmetry.space_group_name_H-M   'P 1'
#
loop_
_entity.id
_entity.type
_entity.pdbx_description
1 polymer ?
#
loop_
_entity_poly.entity_id
_entity_poly.type
_entity_poly.pdbx_seq_one_letter_code
_entity_poly.pdbx_strand_id
1 'polypeptide(L)'
;MELTLLYTIIGFLLAGMSVFGNDSIQTLGTFIAAKKKWYKWYVLAAAASIALAGTLTYGWIVYDGDITFGRLNKIPYIEIQWYHAVAPAVLVLLTRVGIPVSTTFLVLSAFASTVVLEKVLLKSIVGYAIAATSAYIIWFVISKFINEKDDEITDPKRQVFWRNSQWVASGFLWCTWLMHDVANIAVYLPRKLSPILFILVISYFIILLFYIFWREGGSIQKIVLEKTGVRYARSCTIIDIVYCIVLYFFKELNDLPMSTTWVFVGLLCG
;
A
#
# COMPACT_ATOMS: atom_id res chain seq x y z
N MET A 1 1.68 30.50 -12.04
CA MET A 1 2.87 29.77 -11.54
C MET A 1 2.82 29.56 -10.02
N GLU A 2 2.57 30.57 -9.19
CA GLU A 2 2.52 30.42 -7.72
C GLU A 2 1.37 29.54 -7.23
N LEU A 3 0.15 29.71 -7.79
CA LEU A 3 -1.02 28.90 -7.43
C LEU A 3 -0.87 27.44 -7.83
N THR A 4 -0.32 27.14 -9.00
CA THR A 4 -0.05 25.79 -9.45
C THR A 4 0.93 25.08 -8.52
N LEU A 5 2.00 25.76 -8.09
CA LEU A 5 2.95 25.23 -7.13
C LEU A 5 2.28 24.95 -5.77
N LEU A 6 1.43 25.85 -5.31
CA LEU A 6 0.66 25.68 -4.07
C LEU A 6 -0.24 24.44 -4.14
N TYR A 7 -1.01 24.27 -5.23
CA TYR A 7 -1.86 23.09 -5.41
C TYR A 7 -1.06 21.79 -5.52
N THR A 8 0.10 21.85 -6.17
CA THR A 8 1.03 20.71 -6.26
C THR A 8 1.50 20.27 -4.88
N ILE A 9 1.96 21.20 -4.05
CA ILE A 9 2.43 20.91 -2.68
C ILE A 9 1.27 20.39 -1.83
N ILE A 10 0.12 21.03 -1.83
CA ILE A 10 -1.06 20.58 -1.07
C ILE A 10 -1.49 19.20 -1.54
N GLY A 11 -1.61 18.98 -2.84
CA GLY A 11 -1.97 17.68 -3.43
C GLY A 11 -0.99 16.58 -3.01
N PHE A 12 0.31 16.84 -3.10
CA PHE A 12 1.36 15.90 -2.67
C PHE A 12 1.25 15.54 -1.19
N LEU A 13 1.13 16.54 -0.31
CA LEU A 13 1.02 16.30 1.12
C LEU A 13 -0.25 15.53 1.48
N LEU A 14 -1.39 15.89 0.93
CA LEU A 14 -2.66 15.19 1.14
C LEU A 14 -2.62 13.78 0.56
N ALA A 15 -2.06 13.58 -0.64
CA ALA A 15 -1.88 12.27 -1.24
C ALA A 15 -0.99 11.38 -0.38
N GLY A 16 0.14 11.90 0.11
CA GLY A 16 0.99 11.18 1.05
C GLY A 16 0.23 10.76 2.31
N MET A 17 -0.44 11.68 2.97
CA MET A 17 -1.23 11.38 4.17
C MET A 17 -2.32 10.33 3.92
N SER A 18 -3.04 10.42 2.80
CA SER A 18 -4.13 9.50 2.48
C SER A 18 -3.64 8.12 2.08
N VAL A 19 -2.65 8.05 1.18
CA VAL A 19 -2.11 6.79 0.67
C VAL A 19 -1.40 6.03 1.78
N PHE A 20 -0.55 6.67 2.56
CA PHE A 20 0.08 6.03 3.71
C PHE A 20 -0.94 5.66 4.79
N GLY A 21 -1.92 6.50 5.08
CA GLY A 21 -2.95 6.21 6.08
C GLY A 21 -3.91 5.07 5.70
N ASN A 22 -4.13 4.85 4.42
CA ASN A 22 -5.02 3.81 3.89
C ASN A 22 -4.25 2.56 3.45
N ASP A 23 -3.37 2.70 2.46
CA ASP A 23 -2.78 1.57 1.76
C ASP A 23 -1.61 0.94 2.52
N SER A 24 -0.81 1.73 3.25
CA SER A 24 0.26 1.16 4.05
C SER A 24 -0.26 0.25 5.17
N ILE A 25 -1.47 0.53 5.68
CA ILE A 25 -2.11 -0.33 6.68
C ILE A 25 -2.62 -1.63 6.07
N GLN A 26 -3.01 -1.63 4.82
CA GLN A 26 -3.40 -2.85 4.12
C GLN A 26 -2.21 -3.79 3.88
N THR A 27 -1.00 -3.26 3.80
CA THR A 27 0.23 -4.04 3.61
C THR A 27 0.99 -4.29 4.91
N LEU A 28 1.07 -3.31 5.80
CA LEU A 28 1.81 -3.39 7.06
C LEU A 28 0.93 -3.71 8.27
N GLY A 29 -0.40 -3.76 8.10
CA GLY A 29 -1.32 -4.01 9.20
C GLY A 29 -1.15 -5.39 9.84
N THR A 30 -0.94 -6.43 9.05
CA THR A 30 -0.58 -7.79 9.50
C THR A 30 0.74 -7.79 10.26
N PHE A 31 1.73 -7.04 9.77
CA PHE A 31 3.02 -6.88 10.42
C PHE A 31 2.90 -6.16 11.77
N ILE A 32 2.15 -5.07 11.85
CA ILE A 32 1.87 -4.36 13.10
C ILE A 32 1.14 -5.30 14.08
N ALA A 33 0.10 -6.00 13.63
CA ALA A 33 -0.68 -6.91 14.44
C ALA A 33 0.15 -8.04 15.06
N ALA A 34 0.99 -8.69 14.24
CA ALA A 34 1.81 -9.83 14.64
C ALA A 34 3.01 -9.43 15.50
N LYS A 35 3.55 -8.22 15.34
CA LYS A 35 4.84 -7.83 15.94
C LYS A 35 4.74 -6.90 17.14
N LYS A 36 3.66 -6.14 17.31
CA LYS A 36 3.53 -5.15 18.38
C LYS A 36 3.67 -5.75 19.79
N LYS A 37 3.44 -7.03 19.96
CA LYS A 37 3.64 -7.73 21.24
C LYS A 37 5.13 -7.90 21.60
N TRP A 38 6.01 -7.96 20.59
CA TRP A 38 7.42 -8.30 20.75
C TRP A 38 8.36 -7.12 20.55
N TYR A 39 7.93 -6.11 19.75
CA TYR A 39 8.76 -4.99 19.35
C TYR A 39 8.04 -3.68 19.61
N LYS A 40 8.81 -2.68 20.02
CA LYS A 40 8.30 -1.32 20.16
C LYS A 40 7.98 -0.71 18.77
N TRP A 41 6.97 0.13 18.71
CA TRP A 41 6.47 0.71 17.46
C TRP A 41 7.57 1.39 16.61
N TYR A 42 8.53 2.07 17.24
CA TYR A 42 9.61 2.75 16.51
C TYR A 42 10.60 1.78 15.85
N VAL A 43 10.79 0.58 16.38
CA VAL A 43 11.61 -0.46 15.75
C VAL A 43 10.94 -0.96 14.48
N LEU A 44 9.62 -1.16 14.53
CA LEU A 44 8.83 -1.56 13.36
C LEU A 44 8.80 -0.46 12.30
N ALA A 45 8.63 0.80 12.74
CA ALA A 45 8.69 1.97 11.86
C ALA A 45 10.05 2.11 11.17
N ALA A 46 11.14 1.94 11.92
CA ALA A 46 12.50 1.99 11.37
C ALA A 46 12.72 0.90 10.31
N ALA A 47 12.29 -0.34 10.57
CA ALA A 47 12.41 -1.43 9.61
C ALA A 47 11.62 -1.15 8.31
N ALA A 48 10.37 -0.70 8.44
CA ALA A 48 9.55 -0.32 7.28
C ALA A 48 10.16 0.86 6.52
N SER A 49 10.77 1.82 7.23
CA SER A 49 11.45 2.98 6.63
C SER A 49 12.74 2.60 5.88
N ILE A 50 13.51 1.63 6.40
CA ILE A 50 14.69 1.10 5.71
C ILE A 50 14.28 0.42 4.40
N ALA A 51 13.24 -0.41 4.43
CA ALA A 51 12.69 -1.04 3.23
C ALA A 51 12.18 0.00 2.21
N LEU A 52 11.46 1.03 2.68
CA LEU A 52 11.02 2.15 1.85
C LEU A 52 12.20 2.88 1.21
N ALA A 53 13.16 3.31 2.01
CA ALA A 53 14.32 4.04 1.51
C ALA A 53 15.11 3.20 0.49
N GLY A 54 15.35 1.91 0.78
CA GLY A 54 16.03 1.00 -0.14
C GLY A 54 15.29 0.82 -1.47
N THR A 55 13.98 0.57 -1.40
CA THR A 55 13.15 0.37 -2.61
C THR A 55 13.11 1.63 -3.47
N LEU A 56 12.83 2.79 -2.88
CA LEU A 56 12.73 4.04 -3.65
C LEU A 56 14.09 4.53 -4.14
N THR A 57 15.18 4.30 -3.39
CA THR A 57 16.54 4.60 -3.87
C THR A 57 16.91 3.73 -5.07
N TYR A 58 16.57 2.45 -5.02
CA TYR A 58 16.76 1.54 -6.16
C TYR A 58 15.99 2.05 -7.39
N GLY A 59 14.70 2.39 -7.24
CA GLY A 59 13.91 2.98 -8.33
C GLY A 59 14.53 4.27 -8.87
N TRP A 60 14.89 5.19 -7.99
CA TRP A 60 15.51 6.47 -8.34
C TRP A 60 16.82 6.33 -9.14
N ILE A 61 17.66 5.36 -8.77
CA ILE A 61 18.93 5.10 -9.49
C ILE A 61 18.67 4.41 -10.84
N VAL A 62 17.85 3.35 -10.86
CA VAL A 62 17.66 2.51 -12.04
C VAL A 62 16.80 3.19 -13.11
N TYR A 63 15.86 4.04 -12.69
CA TYR A 63 14.93 4.76 -13.58
C TYR A 63 15.26 6.25 -13.71
N ASP A 64 16.54 6.62 -13.56
CA ASP A 64 17.06 7.96 -13.84
C ASP A 64 16.25 9.08 -13.15
N GLY A 65 16.08 8.95 -11.84
CA GLY A 65 15.36 9.91 -11.00
C GLY A 65 13.88 9.64 -10.79
N ASP A 66 13.29 8.62 -11.43
CA ASP A 66 11.90 8.24 -11.26
C ASP A 66 11.72 7.22 -10.13
N ILE A 67 11.01 7.60 -9.07
CA ILE A 67 10.69 6.71 -7.94
C ILE A 67 9.48 5.81 -8.20
N THR A 68 8.83 5.94 -9.35
CA THR A 68 7.61 5.20 -9.70
C THR A 68 7.85 4.00 -10.61
N PHE A 69 9.10 3.67 -10.87
CA PHE A 69 9.49 2.55 -11.73
C PHE A 69 8.90 2.63 -13.14
N GLY A 70 8.82 3.85 -13.70
CA GLY A 70 8.26 4.11 -15.03
C GLY A 70 6.73 4.10 -15.13
N ARG A 71 6.01 3.85 -14.02
CA ARG A 71 4.55 3.70 -14.05
C ARG A 71 3.81 4.96 -14.46
N LEU A 72 4.32 6.13 -14.11
CA LEU A 72 3.72 7.39 -14.51
C LEU A 72 3.96 7.75 -15.99
N ASN A 73 4.79 7.01 -16.72
CA ASN A 73 4.99 7.24 -18.15
C ASN A 73 3.72 6.99 -18.98
N LYS A 74 2.79 6.19 -18.45
CA LYS A 74 1.48 5.91 -19.05
C LYS A 74 0.45 7.03 -18.81
N ILE A 75 0.75 7.98 -17.93
CA ILE A 75 -0.15 9.09 -17.57
C ILE A 75 0.43 10.38 -18.14
N PRO A 76 -0.32 11.14 -18.94
CA PRO A 76 0.16 12.41 -19.48
C PRO A 76 0.50 13.37 -18.34
N TYR A 77 1.56 14.17 -18.54
CA TYR A 77 1.83 15.27 -17.62
C TYR A 77 0.80 16.37 -17.83
N ILE A 78 0.08 16.72 -16.80
CA ILE A 78 -0.91 17.80 -16.81
C ILE A 78 -0.56 18.83 -15.73
N GLU A 79 -0.96 20.06 -15.99
CA GLU A 79 -0.82 21.13 -15.01
C GLU A 79 -1.75 20.90 -13.82
N ILE A 80 -1.20 20.93 -12.61
CA ILE A 80 -1.95 20.68 -11.38
C ILE A 80 -2.88 21.85 -11.10
N GLN A 81 -4.17 21.55 -11.02
CA GLN A 81 -5.23 22.50 -10.67
C GLN A 81 -5.78 22.19 -9.27
N TRP A 82 -6.54 23.10 -8.69
CA TRP A 82 -7.09 22.96 -7.34
C TRP A 82 -7.91 21.66 -7.15
N TYR A 83 -8.65 21.23 -8.17
CA TYR A 83 -9.49 20.03 -8.08
C TYR A 83 -8.68 18.73 -8.01
N HIS A 84 -7.44 18.71 -8.48
CA HIS A 84 -6.56 17.55 -8.29
C HIS A 84 -6.23 17.31 -6.82
N ALA A 85 -6.22 18.35 -5.98
CA ALA A 85 -6.02 18.21 -4.54
C ALA A 85 -7.28 17.76 -3.79
N VAL A 86 -8.47 17.85 -4.40
CA VAL A 86 -9.74 17.44 -3.77
C VAL A 86 -9.79 15.93 -3.56
N ALA A 87 -9.35 15.14 -4.55
CA ALA A 87 -9.37 13.68 -4.45
C ALA A 87 -8.59 13.16 -3.21
N PRO A 88 -7.32 13.53 -3.00
CA PRO A 88 -6.61 13.12 -1.80
C PRO A 88 -7.17 13.75 -0.51
N ALA A 89 -7.78 14.93 -0.55
CA ALA A 89 -8.46 15.50 0.61
C ALA A 89 -9.67 14.64 1.05
N VAL A 90 -10.49 14.22 0.10
CA VAL A 90 -11.60 13.28 0.34
C VAL A 90 -11.08 11.95 0.90
N LEU A 91 -9.99 11.42 0.34
CA LEU A 91 -9.35 10.21 0.84
C LEU A 91 -8.90 10.33 2.30
N VAL A 92 -8.28 11.46 2.68
CA VAL A 92 -7.90 11.70 4.08
C VAL A 92 -9.12 11.65 5.00
N LEU A 93 -10.25 12.23 4.59
CA LEU A 93 -11.48 12.20 5.38
C LEU A 93 -12.03 10.77 5.52
N LEU A 94 -12.12 10.02 4.42
CA LEU A 94 -12.59 8.63 4.43
C LEU A 94 -11.68 7.73 5.28
N THR A 95 -10.38 7.90 5.19
CA THR A 95 -9.40 7.16 5.99
C THR A 95 -9.56 7.46 7.49
N ARG A 96 -9.85 8.71 7.87
CA ARG A 96 -10.09 9.08 9.28
C ARG A 96 -11.30 8.41 9.88
N VAL A 97 -12.35 8.17 9.10
CA VAL A 97 -13.54 7.44 9.54
C VAL A 97 -13.40 5.91 9.39
N GLY A 98 -12.24 5.46 8.89
CA GLY A 98 -11.92 4.04 8.80
C GLY A 98 -12.47 3.34 7.55
N ILE A 99 -12.88 4.08 6.53
CA ILE A 99 -13.37 3.50 5.27
C ILE A 99 -12.17 3.22 4.35
N PRO A 100 -11.82 1.93 4.10
CA PRO A 100 -10.77 1.59 3.15
C PRO A 100 -11.24 1.90 1.72
N VAL A 101 -10.41 2.60 0.95
CA VAL A 101 -10.76 3.08 -0.38
C VAL A 101 -9.63 2.78 -1.35
N SER A 102 -9.95 2.58 -2.63
CA SER A 102 -8.96 2.48 -3.69
C SER A 102 -8.35 3.85 -4.00
N THR A 103 -7.15 4.09 -3.51
CA THR A 103 -6.41 5.34 -3.72
C THR A 103 -6.04 5.54 -5.19
N THR A 104 -5.62 4.46 -5.87
CA THR A 104 -5.31 4.48 -7.30
C THR A 104 -6.50 4.98 -8.11
N PHE A 105 -7.70 4.49 -7.81
CA PHE A 105 -8.90 4.92 -8.51
C PHE A 105 -9.20 6.40 -8.28
N LEU A 106 -9.22 6.86 -7.04
CA LEU A 106 -9.60 8.24 -6.71
C LEU A 106 -8.54 9.26 -7.13
N VAL A 107 -7.26 8.96 -6.93
CA VAL A 107 -6.20 9.92 -7.27
C VAL A 107 -5.95 9.93 -8.77
N LEU A 108 -5.68 8.76 -9.38
CA LEU A 108 -5.30 8.74 -10.79
C LEU A 108 -6.46 9.08 -11.74
N SER A 109 -7.71 8.84 -11.34
CA SER A 109 -8.86 9.27 -12.14
C SER A 109 -8.94 10.80 -12.27
N ALA A 110 -8.49 11.55 -11.27
CA ALA A 110 -8.45 13.01 -11.36
C ALA A 110 -7.44 13.53 -12.41
N PHE A 111 -6.48 12.69 -12.82
CA PHE A 111 -5.48 13.00 -13.86
C PHE A 111 -5.81 12.41 -15.23
N ALA A 112 -6.89 11.65 -15.35
CA ALA A 112 -7.29 11.01 -16.59
C ALA A 112 -8.11 11.97 -17.47
N SER A 113 -7.87 11.96 -18.78
CA SER A 113 -8.79 12.61 -19.72
C SER A 113 -10.12 11.85 -19.81
N THR A 114 -11.22 12.54 -20.13
CA THR A 114 -12.58 11.95 -20.15
C THR A 114 -12.69 10.69 -21.02
N VAL A 115 -12.02 10.63 -22.16
CA VAL A 115 -12.04 9.45 -23.06
C VAL A 115 -11.24 8.27 -22.50
N VAL A 116 -10.17 8.56 -21.77
CA VAL A 116 -9.35 7.55 -21.10
C VAL A 116 -10.05 7.05 -19.84
N LEU A 117 -10.80 7.93 -19.17
CA LEU A 117 -11.49 7.65 -17.91
C LEU A 117 -12.48 6.48 -18.05
N GLU A 118 -13.34 6.45 -19.06
CA GLU A 118 -14.32 5.36 -19.22
C GLU A 118 -13.65 4.00 -19.44
N LYS A 119 -12.61 3.94 -20.26
CA LYS A 119 -11.88 2.69 -20.53
C LYS A 119 -11.10 2.23 -19.30
N VAL A 120 -10.48 3.16 -18.57
CA VAL A 120 -9.75 2.87 -17.33
C VAL A 120 -10.72 2.44 -16.23
N LEU A 121 -11.87 3.09 -16.12
CA LEU A 121 -12.91 2.76 -15.15
C LEU A 121 -13.42 1.34 -15.34
N LEU A 122 -13.85 0.97 -16.54
CA LEU A 122 -14.39 -0.37 -16.82
C LEU A 122 -13.35 -1.46 -16.57
N LYS A 123 -12.13 -1.28 -17.09
CA LYS A 123 -11.03 -2.22 -16.85
C LYS A 123 -10.66 -2.31 -15.37
N SER A 124 -10.69 -1.19 -14.64
CA SER A 124 -10.39 -1.18 -13.20
C SER A 124 -11.46 -1.90 -12.39
N ILE A 125 -12.75 -1.66 -12.65
CA ILE A 125 -13.84 -2.33 -11.95
C ILE A 125 -13.78 -3.84 -12.17
N VAL A 126 -13.60 -4.28 -13.41
CA VAL A 126 -13.48 -5.70 -13.74
C VAL A 126 -12.22 -6.30 -13.12
N GLY A 127 -11.08 -5.63 -13.24
CA GLY A 127 -9.82 -6.05 -12.63
C GLY A 127 -9.92 -6.15 -11.10
N TYR A 128 -10.62 -5.23 -10.46
CA TYR A 128 -10.83 -5.23 -9.01
C TYR A 128 -11.72 -6.40 -8.58
N ALA A 129 -12.82 -6.66 -9.29
CA ALA A 129 -13.70 -7.79 -9.01
C ALA A 129 -12.96 -9.13 -9.15
N ILE A 130 -12.19 -9.30 -10.22
CA ILE A 130 -11.38 -10.51 -10.45
C ILE A 130 -10.33 -10.66 -9.34
N ALA A 131 -9.63 -9.58 -8.97
CA ALA A 131 -8.60 -9.62 -7.95
C ALA A 131 -9.15 -9.99 -6.57
N ALA A 132 -10.26 -9.37 -6.16
CA ALA A 132 -10.93 -9.67 -4.90
C ALA A 132 -11.44 -11.12 -4.85
N THR A 133 -12.09 -11.57 -5.93
CA THR A 133 -12.61 -12.95 -6.04
C THR A 133 -11.46 -13.97 -6.02
N SER A 134 -10.38 -13.71 -6.75
CA SER A 134 -9.21 -14.59 -6.75
C SER A 134 -8.56 -14.66 -5.36
N ALA A 135 -8.39 -13.53 -4.69
CA ALA A 135 -7.84 -13.49 -3.35
C ALA A 135 -8.72 -14.25 -2.35
N TYR A 136 -10.03 -14.07 -2.43
CA TYR A 136 -10.99 -14.82 -1.62
C TYR A 136 -10.89 -16.33 -1.87
N ILE A 137 -10.92 -16.78 -3.13
CA ILE A 137 -10.86 -18.20 -3.47
C ILE A 137 -9.53 -18.81 -3.01
N ILE A 138 -8.42 -18.15 -3.29
CA ILE A 138 -7.09 -18.65 -2.91
C ILE A 138 -7.02 -18.79 -1.39
N TRP A 139 -7.46 -17.78 -0.64
CA TRP A 139 -7.45 -17.83 0.81
C TRP A 139 -8.40 -18.90 1.35
N PHE A 140 -9.60 -19.00 0.81
CA PHE A 140 -10.59 -20.04 1.18
C PHE A 140 -10.06 -21.45 0.96
N VAL A 141 -9.38 -21.70 -0.17
CA VAL A 141 -8.75 -23.00 -0.44
C VAL A 141 -7.63 -23.27 0.55
N ILE A 142 -6.71 -22.31 0.74
CA ILE A 142 -5.58 -22.46 1.67
C ILE A 142 -6.08 -22.69 3.10
N SER A 143 -7.09 -21.96 3.55
CA SER A 143 -7.64 -22.10 4.91
C SER A 143 -8.18 -23.49 5.21
N LYS A 144 -8.70 -24.20 4.21
CA LYS A 144 -9.15 -25.61 4.34
C LYS A 144 -8.00 -26.59 4.60
N PHE A 145 -6.80 -26.28 4.12
CA PHE A 145 -5.60 -27.12 4.35
C PHE A 145 -4.84 -26.75 5.62
N ILE A 146 -5.17 -25.62 6.21
CA ILE A 146 -4.56 -25.18 7.47
C ILE A 146 -5.46 -25.66 8.63
N ASN A 147 -5.30 -26.91 9.03
CA ASN A 147 -6.13 -27.52 10.09
C ASN A 147 -5.77 -27.10 11.52
N GLU A 148 -4.59 -26.49 11.72
CA GLU A 148 -4.17 -26.03 13.05
C GLU A 148 -4.60 -24.59 13.27
N LYS A 149 -5.26 -24.32 14.39
CA LYS A 149 -5.43 -22.94 14.90
C LYS A 149 -4.07 -22.39 15.32
N ASP A 150 -3.84 -21.11 15.09
CA ASP A 150 -2.57 -20.47 15.48
C ASP A 150 -2.29 -20.57 16.98
N ASP A 151 -3.32 -20.65 17.81
CA ASP A 151 -3.25 -20.83 19.26
C ASP A 151 -2.74 -22.23 19.65
N GLU A 152 -2.82 -23.21 18.76
CA GLU A 152 -2.43 -24.60 19.00
C GLU A 152 -0.94 -24.85 18.67
N ILE A 153 -0.23 -23.86 18.11
CA ILE A 153 1.21 -23.98 17.88
C ILE A 153 1.96 -23.81 19.20
N THR A 154 2.16 -24.91 19.89
CA THR A 154 2.86 -24.96 21.17
C THR A 154 4.38 -25.12 21.00
N ASP A 155 4.86 -25.62 19.86
CA ASP A 155 6.28 -25.81 19.57
C ASP A 155 7.01 -24.46 19.43
N PRO A 156 7.97 -24.14 20.33
CA PRO A 156 8.73 -22.91 20.29
C PRO A 156 9.51 -22.69 18.97
N LYS A 157 10.00 -23.77 18.36
CA LYS A 157 10.75 -23.68 17.09
C LYS A 157 9.84 -23.23 15.95
N ARG A 158 8.63 -23.78 15.88
CA ARG A 158 7.62 -23.39 14.88
C ARG A 158 7.16 -21.94 15.08
N GLN A 159 6.99 -21.50 16.35
CA GLN A 159 6.65 -20.11 16.63
C GLN A 159 7.76 -19.14 16.18
N VAL A 160 9.02 -19.46 16.45
CA VAL A 160 10.17 -18.66 16.00
C VAL A 160 10.25 -18.64 14.47
N PHE A 161 10.03 -19.79 13.81
CA PHE A 161 10.02 -19.87 12.35
C PHE A 161 8.98 -18.90 11.74
N TRP A 162 7.71 -18.99 12.15
CA TRP A 162 6.66 -18.11 11.63
C TRP A 162 6.90 -16.63 11.95
N ARG A 163 7.42 -16.36 13.14
CA ARG A 163 7.79 -14.99 13.52
C ARG A 163 8.87 -14.39 12.63
N ASN A 164 9.86 -15.19 12.23
CA ASN A 164 10.92 -14.72 11.32
C ASN A 164 10.43 -14.65 9.88
N SER A 165 9.65 -15.63 9.42
CA SER A 165 9.03 -15.62 8.09
C SER A 165 8.14 -14.40 7.86
N GLN A 166 7.46 -13.91 8.89
CA GLN A 166 6.66 -12.68 8.83
C GLN A 166 7.50 -11.44 8.46
N TRP A 167 8.73 -11.33 8.95
CA TRP A 167 9.60 -10.22 8.57
C TRP A 167 9.89 -10.21 7.08
N VAL A 168 10.17 -11.38 6.52
CA VAL A 168 10.45 -11.53 5.09
C VAL A 168 9.19 -11.30 4.26
N ALA A 169 8.08 -11.94 4.61
CA ALA A 169 6.82 -11.83 3.87
C ALA A 169 6.29 -10.39 3.85
N SER A 170 6.21 -9.74 5.02
CA SER A 170 5.75 -8.35 5.12
C SER A 170 6.72 -7.37 4.46
N GLY A 171 8.03 -7.60 4.58
CA GLY A 171 9.04 -6.78 3.91
C GLY A 171 8.91 -6.87 2.39
N PHE A 172 8.75 -8.08 1.84
CA PHE A 172 8.56 -8.28 0.41
C PHE A 172 7.24 -7.67 -0.09
N LEU A 173 6.14 -7.87 0.64
CA LEU A 173 4.86 -7.25 0.34
C LEU A 173 4.96 -5.72 0.33
N TRP A 174 5.63 -5.14 1.33
CA TRP A 174 5.81 -3.70 1.44
C TRP A 174 6.63 -3.13 0.29
N CYS A 175 7.76 -3.76 -0.07
CA CYS A 175 8.56 -3.35 -1.22
C CYS A 175 7.76 -3.45 -2.53
N THR A 176 7.03 -4.56 -2.75
CA THR A 176 6.18 -4.74 -3.93
C THR A 176 5.12 -3.65 -4.01
N TRP A 177 4.46 -3.34 -2.88
CA TRP A 177 3.48 -2.28 -2.84
C TRP A 177 4.09 -0.90 -3.18
N LEU A 178 5.26 -0.58 -2.61
CA LEU A 178 5.95 0.69 -2.90
C LEU A 178 6.25 0.86 -4.38
N MET A 179 6.72 -0.19 -5.04
CA MET A 179 7.00 -0.18 -6.48
C MET A 179 5.76 0.15 -7.31
N HIS A 180 4.56 -0.16 -6.81
CA HIS A 180 3.31 0.03 -7.53
C HIS A 180 2.59 1.32 -7.15
N ASP A 181 2.36 1.53 -5.87
CA ASP A 181 1.37 2.49 -5.41
C ASP A 181 1.96 3.83 -4.98
N VAL A 182 3.31 3.95 -4.92
CA VAL A 182 3.96 5.27 -4.74
C VAL A 182 3.63 6.24 -5.88
N ALA A 183 3.28 5.74 -7.06
CA ALA A 183 2.82 6.53 -8.19
C ALA A 183 1.58 7.39 -7.86
N ASN A 184 0.71 6.92 -6.96
CA ASN A 184 -0.47 7.67 -6.49
C ASN A 184 -0.09 8.97 -5.75
N ILE A 185 1.12 9.03 -5.21
CA ILE A 185 1.62 10.23 -4.53
C ILE A 185 2.54 11.02 -5.49
N ALA A 186 3.40 10.30 -6.20
CA ALA A 186 4.40 10.90 -7.07
C ALA A 186 3.80 11.58 -8.32
N VAL A 187 2.51 11.36 -8.62
CA VAL A 187 1.81 12.06 -9.71
C VAL A 187 1.82 13.58 -9.56
N TYR A 188 1.95 14.08 -8.34
CA TYR A 188 2.11 15.50 -8.01
C TYR A 188 3.55 16.01 -8.13
N LEU A 189 4.53 15.14 -8.35
CA LEU A 189 5.94 15.48 -8.39
C LEU A 189 6.45 15.54 -9.83
N PRO A 190 7.59 16.20 -10.07
CA PRO A 190 8.33 16.05 -11.32
C PRO A 190 8.63 14.57 -11.58
N ARG A 191 8.60 14.16 -12.84
CA ARG A 191 8.87 12.76 -13.25
C ARG A 191 10.26 12.29 -12.83
N LYS A 192 11.24 13.19 -12.84
CA LYS A 192 12.59 12.95 -12.38
C LYS A 192 12.88 13.84 -11.19
N LEU A 193 13.21 13.24 -10.08
CA LEU A 193 13.52 13.97 -8.86
C LEU A 193 15.00 14.33 -8.82
N SER A 194 15.30 15.60 -8.56
CA SER A 194 16.65 16.00 -8.17
C SER A 194 17.04 15.34 -6.84
N PRO A 195 18.35 15.17 -6.54
CA PRO A 195 18.76 14.54 -5.28
C PRO A 195 18.20 15.21 -4.04
N ILE A 196 18.11 16.54 -4.03
CA ILE A 196 17.56 17.30 -2.90
C ILE A 196 16.06 17.00 -2.74
N LEU A 197 15.30 17.04 -3.83
CA LEU A 197 13.85 16.76 -3.79
C LEU A 197 13.59 15.30 -3.40
N PHE A 198 14.40 14.36 -3.87
CA PHE A 198 14.34 12.96 -3.49
C PHE A 198 14.51 12.77 -1.97
N ILE A 199 15.53 13.42 -1.37
CA ILE A 199 15.74 13.36 0.08
C ILE A 199 14.54 13.93 0.84
N LEU A 200 13.98 15.06 0.40
CA LEU A 200 12.80 15.67 1.01
C LEU A 200 11.58 14.75 0.95
N VAL A 201 11.34 14.13 -0.21
CA VAL A 201 10.22 13.19 -0.41
C VAL A 201 10.37 11.96 0.49
N ILE A 202 11.54 11.32 0.53
CA ILE A 202 11.79 10.16 1.41
C ILE A 202 11.63 10.56 2.87
N SER A 203 12.18 11.70 3.28
CA SER A 203 12.04 12.20 4.66
C SER A 203 10.58 12.37 5.05
N TYR A 204 9.77 12.93 4.17
CA TYR A 204 8.33 13.06 4.39
C TYR A 204 7.64 11.69 4.54
N PHE A 205 7.95 10.72 3.68
CA PHE A 205 7.38 9.36 3.78
C PHE A 205 7.79 8.64 5.07
N ILE A 206 9.04 8.81 5.50
CA ILE A 206 9.53 8.27 6.78
C ILE A 206 8.75 8.89 7.95
N ILE A 207 8.54 10.20 7.95
CA ILE A 207 7.75 10.89 8.98
C ILE A 207 6.32 10.31 9.03
N LEU A 208 5.68 10.11 7.87
CA LEU A 208 4.36 9.49 7.81
C LEU A 208 4.36 8.06 8.37
N LEU A 209 5.37 7.23 8.04
CA LEU A 209 5.48 5.89 8.60
C LEU A 209 5.62 5.91 10.12
N PHE A 210 6.51 6.74 10.65
CA PHE A 210 6.66 6.88 12.10
C PHE A 210 5.35 7.31 12.77
N TYR A 211 4.63 8.25 12.17
CA TYR A 211 3.31 8.67 12.66
C TYR A 211 2.30 7.52 12.67
N ILE A 212 2.23 6.73 11.58
CA ILE A 212 1.30 5.60 11.47
C ILE A 212 1.63 4.50 12.50
N PHE A 213 2.91 4.15 12.64
CA PHE A 213 3.31 3.15 13.62
C PHE A 213 3.09 3.63 15.06
N TRP A 214 3.32 4.92 15.33
CA TRP A 214 2.99 5.52 16.62
C TRP A 214 1.50 5.43 16.94
N ARG A 215 0.65 5.60 15.91
CA ARG A 215 -0.82 5.47 16.02
C ARG A 215 -1.30 4.00 15.94
N GLU A 216 -0.38 3.03 15.94
CA GLU A 216 -0.68 1.60 15.76
C GLU A 216 -1.59 1.31 14.55
N GLY A 217 -1.39 2.02 13.44
CA GLY A 217 -2.17 1.87 12.23
C GLY A 217 -3.51 2.63 12.20
N GLY A 218 -3.89 3.31 13.28
CA GLY A 218 -5.06 4.20 13.32
C GLY A 218 -6.40 3.49 13.12
N SER A 219 -7.36 4.21 12.50
CA SER A 219 -8.75 3.75 12.33
C SER A 219 -8.87 2.54 11.40
N ILE A 220 -8.12 2.49 10.32
CA ILE A 220 -8.14 1.36 9.37
C ILE A 220 -7.68 0.07 10.07
N GLN A 221 -6.59 0.12 10.85
CA GLN A 221 -6.09 -1.05 11.58
C GLN A 221 -7.08 -1.60 12.60
N LYS A 222 -7.84 -0.73 13.27
CA LYS A 222 -8.89 -1.18 14.19
C LYS A 222 -9.93 -2.01 13.47
N ILE A 223 -10.42 -1.56 12.32
CA ILE A 223 -11.40 -2.29 11.51
C ILE A 223 -10.84 -3.63 11.04
N VAL A 224 -9.59 -3.67 10.59
CA VAL A 224 -8.93 -4.91 10.21
C VAL A 224 -8.92 -5.89 11.36
N LEU A 225 -8.45 -5.50 12.54
CA LEU A 225 -8.34 -6.36 13.71
C LEU A 225 -9.71 -6.81 14.26
N GLU A 226 -10.70 -5.94 14.23
CA GLU A 226 -12.05 -6.25 14.72
C GLU A 226 -12.78 -7.25 13.80
N LYS A 227 -12.62 -7.11 12.49
CA LYS A 227 -13.31 -7.96 11.51
C LYS A 227 -12.65 -9.32 11.27
N THR A 228 -11.32 -9.39 11.35
CA THR A 228 -10.60 -10.61 10.97
C THR A 228 -10.08 -11.41 12.16
N GLY A 229 -9.87 -10.76 13.30
CA GLY A 229 -9.26 -11.41 14.47
C GLY A 229 -7.81 -11.87 14.24
N VAL A 230 -7.24 -11.64 13.05
CA VAL A 230 -5.89 -12.12 12.67
C VAL A 230 -4.82 -11.39 13.46
N ARG A 231 -4.17 -12.10 14.38
CA ARG A 231 -3.13 -11.56 15.29
C ARG A 231 -1.88 -12.41 15.36
N TYR A 232 -1.93 -13.61 14.80
CA TYR A 232 -0.85 -14.59 14.93
C TYR A 232 0.10 -14.52 13.74
N ALA A 233 1.39 -14.73 14.02
CA ALA A 233 2.44 -14.60 13.01
C ALA A 233 2.24 -15.55 11.81
N ARG A 234 1.73 -16.76 12.02
CA ARG A 234 1.46 -17.73 10.95
C ARG A 234 0.42 -17.21 9.97
N SER A 235 -0.78 -16.88 10.44
CA SER A 235 -1.87 -16.40 9.58
C SER A 235 -1.48 -15.09 8.88
N CYS A 236 -0.86 -14.16 9.60
CA CYS A 236 -0.34 -12.93 9.01
C CYS A 236 0.68 -13.21 7.89
N THR A 237 1.62 -14.15 8.11
CA THR A 237 2.63 -14.52 7.12
C THR A 237 1.99 -15.09 5.86
N ILE A 238 1.02 -15.98 6.00
CA ILE A 238 0.33 -16.62 4.89
C ILE A 238 -0.48 -15.58 4.10
N ILE A 239 -1.20 -14.70 4.78
CA ILE A 239 -1.93 -13.59 4.14
C ILE A 239 -0.97 -12.74 3.32
N ASP A 240 0.17 -12.33 3.88
CA ASP A 240 1.15 -11.50 3.19
C ASP A 240 1.72 -12.20 1.96
N ILE A 241 2.03 -13.51 2.05
CA ILE A 241 2.52 -14.30 0.91
C ILE A 241 1.45 -14.39 -0.19
N VAL A 242 0.21 -14.71 0.15
CA VAL A 242 -0.89 -14.79 -0.84
C VAL A 242 -1.11 -13.43 -1.48
N TYR A 243 -1.08 -12.37 -0.68
CA TYR A 243 -1.21 -11.00 -1.18
C TYR A 243 -0.10 -10.66 -2.19
N CYS A 244 1.15 -10.98 -1.86
CA CYS A 244 2.28 -10.82 -2.78
C CYS A 244 2.08 -11.57 -4.09
N ILE A 245 1.68 -12.86 -4.02
CA ILE A 245 1.45 -13.68 -5.21
C ILE A 245 0.38 -13.06 -6.10
N VAL A 246 -0.74 -12.61 -5.50
CA VAL A 246 -1.84 -11.97 -6.25
C VAL A 246 -1.37 -10.66 -6.89
N LEU A 247 -0.66 -9.80 -6.14
CA LEU A 247 -0.13 -8.55 -6.70
C LEU A 247 0.86 -8.81 -7.84
N TYR A 248 1.80 -9.72 -7.64
CA TYR A 248 2.80 -10.07 -8.64
C TYR A 248 2.16 -10.60 -9.92
N PHE A 249 1.25 -11.58 -9.78
CA PHE A 249 0.60 -12.20 -10.93
C PHE A 249 -0.24 -11.21 -11.75
N PHE A 250 -1.06 -10.41 -11.09
CA PHE A 250 -1.97 -9.51 -11.78
C PHE A 250 -1.31 -8.21 -12.23
N LYS A 251 -0.50 -7.58 -11.37
CA LYS A 251 0.12 -6.28 -11.68
C LYS A 251 1.41 -6.40 -12.50
N GLU A 252 2.29 -7.36 -12.16
CA GLU A 252 3.59 -7.47 -12.85
C GLU A 252 3.50 -8.31 -14.12
N LEU A 253 2.92 -9.51 -14.04
CA LEU A 253 2.90 -10.42 -15.19
C LEU A 253 1.82 -10.06 -16.22
N ASN A 254 0.67 -9.58 -15.79
CA ASN A 254 -0.47 -9.35 -16.66
C ASN A 254 -0.80 -7.86 -16.90
N ASP A 255 -0.07 -6.93 -16.28
CA ASP A 255 -0.27 -5.48 -16.39
C ASP A 255 -1.75 -5.06 -16.19
N LEU A 256 -2.48 -5.81 -15.34
CA LEU A 256 -3.88 -5.54 -15.04
C LEU A 256 -3.98 -4.43 -13.98
N PRO A 257 -4.71 -3.35 -14.26
CA PRO A 257 -4.99 -2.37 -13.24
C PRO A 257 -5.84 -3.02 -12.14
N MET A 258 -5.30 -3.10 -10.93
CA MET A 258 -6.02 -3.62 -9.78
C MET A 258 -5.84 -2.72 -8.56
N SER A 259 -6.83 -2.72 -7.71
CA SER A 259 -6.78 -2.06 -6.41
C SER A 259 -6.20 -3.00 -5.36
N THR A 260 -5.13 -2.58 -4.70
CA THR A 260 -4.58 -3.25 -3.52
C THR A 260 -5.63 -3.39 -2.43
N THR A 261 -6.49 -2.38 -2.25
CA THR A 261 -7.61 -2.42 -1.30
C THR A 261 -8.57 -3.58 -1.56
N TRP A 262 -8.96 -3.81 -2.82
CA TRP A 262 -9.91 -4.88 -3.15
C TRP A 262 -9.30 -6.29 -2.98
N VAL A 263 -8.00 -6.45 -3.30
CA VAL A 263 -7.27 -7.68 -2.99
C VAL A 263 -7.25 -7.93 -1.49
N PHE A 264 -6.90 -6.92 -0.72
CA PHE A 264 -6.84 -7.01 0.73
C PHE A 264 -8.22 -7.38 1.34
N VAL A 265 -9.29 -6.70 0.92
CA VAL A 265 -10.65 -7.03 1.36
C VAL A 265 -11.03 -8.46 0.99
N GLY A 266 -10.71 -8.92 -0.22
CA GLY A 266 -10.94 -10.30 -0.63
C GLY A 266 -10.25 -11.32 0.28
N LEU A 267 -8.98 -11.07 0.63
CA LEU A 267 -8.22 -11.91 1.57
C LEU A 267 -8.79 -11.92 2.99
N LEU A 268 -9.38 -10.81 3.41
CA LEU A 268 -9.99 -10.72 4.74
C LEU A 268 -11.36 -11.42 4.84
N CYS A 269 -12.04 -11.59 3.70
CA CYS A 269 -13.36 -12.22 3.64
C CYS A 269 -13.30 -13.75 3.46
N GLY A 270 -12.21 -14.29 2.96
CA GLY A 270 -12.00 -15.74 2.77
C GLY A 270 -11.52 -16.45 4.01
#